data_f87ab541897fe996aba1ef985ac1da19
#
_entry.id   f87ab541897fe996aba1ef985ac1da19
#
_cell.length_a   1.000
_cell.length_b   1.000
_cell.length_c   1.000
_cell.angle_alpha   90.00
_cell.angle_beta   90.00
_cell.angle_gamma   90.00
#
_symmetry.space_group_name_H-M   'P 1'
#
loop_
_entity.id
_entity.type
_entity.pdbx_description
1 polymer ?
#
loop_
_entity_poly.entity_id
_entity_poly.type
_entity_poly.pdbx_seq_one_letter_code
_entity_poly.pdbx_strand_id
1 'polypeptide(L)'
;MPKLSTELIKVFVYGTLKRGEPNHHWLTRNENGFARFVGEGTTVERLPLVIGTRYNIPFLLDKRGLGHNIKGEIYEVDEKMFANLDILEDYPVYYDREIQTITLNNNEQVQCWLYLIRKFPEKLLQKDYLTAYHNTKEQPYRERSERDLNIKASDDMSY
;
A
#
# COMPACT_ATOMS: atom_id res chain seq x y z
N MET A 1 -31.26 4.59 20.57
CA MET A 1 -30.75 3.77 19.50
C MET A 1 -29.25 3.93 19.38
N PRO A 2 -28.53 2.83 19.46
CA PRO A 2 -27.10 2.95 19.34
C PRO A 2 -26.75 3.49 17.96
N LYS A 3 -25.87 4.44 17.92
CA LYS A 3 -25.37 4.98 16.67
C LYS A 3 -24.47 3.92 16.03
N LEU A 4 -24.86 3.47 14.85
CA LEU A 4 -23.97 2.66 14.05
C LEU A 4 -22.80 3.55 13.62
N SER A 5 -21.59 3.07 13.81
CA SER A 5 -20.44 3.81 13.35
C SER A 5 -20.52 3.92 11.83
N THR A 6 -20.71 5.14 11.36
CA THR A 6 -20.65 5.45 9.94
C THR A 6 -19.36 6.15 9.59
N GLU A 7 -18.45 6.24 10.57
CA GLU A 7 -17.15 6.85 10.34
C GLU A 7 -16.34 6.03 9.37
N LEU A 8 -15.82 6.70 8.36
CA LEU A 8 -14.98 6.09 7.38
C LEU A 8 -13.52 6.28 7.76
N ILE A 9 -12.72 5.30 7.42
CA ILE A 9 -11.30 5.26 7.73
C ILE A 9 -10.55 5.69 6.48
N LYS A 10 -9.63 6.65 6.62
CA LYS A 10 -8.81 7.09 5.50
C LYS A 10 -7.59 6.21 5.36
N VAL A 11 -7.39 5.69 4.15
CA VAL A 11 -6.26 4.83 3.80
C VAL A 11 -5.55 5.43 2.59
N PHE A 12 -4.23 5.52 2.69
CA PHE A 12 -3.39 5.95 1.59
C PHE A 12 -2.82 4.72 0.90
N VAL A 13 -3.09 4.58 -0.40
CA VAL A 13 -2.59 3.46 -1.21
C VAL A 13 -1.59 4.00 -2.24
N TYR A 14 -0.46 3.34 -2.32
CA TYR A 14 0.67 3.79 -3.16
C TYR A 14 1.10 2.74 -4.17
N GLY A 15 0.53 1.57 -4.13
CA GLY A 15 0.97 0.41 -4.91
C GLY A 15 -0.12 -0.17 -5.78
N THR A 16 -0.29 -1.48 -5.69
CA THR A 16 -1.18 -2.24 -6.58
C THR A 16 -2.66 -1.94 -6.39
N LEU A 17 -3.04 -1.28 -5.30
CA LEU A 17 -4.44 -0.91 -5.04
C LEU A 17 -4.88 0.36 -5.77
N LYS A 18 -3.96 1.14 -6.31
CA LYS A 18 -4.31 2.38 -7.01
C LYS A 18 -5.12 2.09 -8.27
N ARG A 19 -5.86 3.10 -8.72
CA ARG A 19 -6.63 3.01 -9.98
C ARG A 19 -5.70 2.64 -11.13
N GLY A 20 -6.13 1.67 -11.94
CA GLY A 20 -5.35 1.18 -13.07
C GLY A 20 -4.28 0.16 -12.70
N GLU A 21 -4.11 -0.16 -11.43
CA GLU A 21 -3.12 -1.14 -10.98
C GLU A 21 -3.76 -2.49 -10.69
N PRO A 22 -2.95 -3.57 -10.59
CA PRO A 22 -3.49 -4.94 -10.60
C PRO A 22 -4.51 -5.29 -9.51
N ASN A 23 -4.43 -4.69 -8.33
CA ASN A 23 -5.30 -5.03 -7.21
C ASN A 23 -6.38 -3.99 -6.93
N HIS A 24 -6.57 -3.02 -7.82
CA HIS A 24 -7.58 -1.98 -7.59
C HIS A 24 -8.99 -2.56 -7.40
N HIS A 25 -9.28 -3.69 -8.02
CA HIS A 25 -10.58 -4.36 -7.89
C HIS A 25 -10.94 -4.71 -6.44
N TRP A 26 -9.97 -4.85 -5.55
CA TRP A 26 -10.24 -5.06 -4.13
C TRP A 26 -11.05 -3.92 -3.52
N LEU A 27 -10.80 -2.69 -3.98
CA LEU A 27 -11.49 -1.50 -3.48
C LEU A 27 -12.84 -1.27 -4.16
N THR A 28 -13.09 -1.89 -5.30
CA THR A 28 -14.32 -1.67 -6.07
C THR A 28 -15.37 -2.75 -5.87
N ARG A 29 -15.01 -3.89 -5.32
CA ARG A 29 -15.94 -5.00 -5.10
C ARG A 29 -16.78 -4.74 -3.84
N ASN A 30 -18.09 -4.66 -4.01
CA ASN A 30 -19.02 -4.40 -2.90
C ASN A 30 -18.96 -5.47 -1.81
N GLU A 31 -18.65 -6.70 -2.17
CA GLU A 31 -18.51 -7.81 -1.22
C GLU A 31 -17.37 -7.62 -0.23
N ASN A 32 -16.37 -6.81 -0.57
CA ASN A 32 -15.24 -6.52 0.30
C ASN A 32 -15.55 -5.39 1.29
N GLY A 33 -16.60 -4.62 1.04
CA GLY A 33 -16.97 -3.47 1.83
C GLY A 33 -17.13 -2.23 0.98
N PHE A 34 -17.15 -1.07 1.63
CA PHE A 34 -17.29 0.23 0.97
C PHE A 34 -15.94 0.92 0.87
N ALA A 35 -15.67 1.53 -0.28
CA ALA A 35 -14.52 2.40 -0.49
C ALA A 35 -14.91 3.56 -1.40
N ARG A 36 -14.41 4.75 -1.07
CA ARG A 36 -14.67 5.97 -1.85
C ARG A 36 -13.35 6.68 -2.10
N PHE A 37 -13.09 7.01 -3.35
CA PHE A 37 -11.92 7.81 -3.72
C PHE A 37 -12.05 9.24 -3.18
N VAL A 38 -11.04 9.71 -2.48
CA VAL A 38 -11.00 11.07 -1.92
C VAL A 38 -10.16 11.98 -2.82
N GLY A 39 -9.00 11.52 -3.23
CA GLY A 39 -8.10 12.33 -4.03
C GLY A 39 -6.71 11.74 -4.09
N GLU A 40 -5.88 12.36 -4.90
CA GLU A 40 -4.46 12.03 -4.95
C GLU A 40 -3.72 12.80 -3.87
N GLY A 41 -2.66 12.20 -3.36
CA GLY A 41 -1.87 12.82 -2.30
C GLY A 41 -0.43 12.38 -2.30
N THR A 42 0.35 13.00 -1.44
CA THR A 42 1.78 12.74 -1.34
C THR A 42 2.15 12.68 0.15
N THR A 43 2.99 11.71 0.52
CA THR A 43 3.45 11.61 1.91
C THR A 43 4.28 12.83 2.28
N VAL A 44 4.14 13.30 3.52
CA VAL A 44 5.02 14.34 4.07
C VAL A 44 6.39 13.75 4.35
N GLU A 45 6.45 12.51 4.83
CA GLU A 45 7.70 11.80 5.08
C GLU A 45 8.28 11.27 3.78
N ARG A 46 9.62 11.27 3.68
CA ARG A 46 10.33 10.58 2.61
C ARG A 46 10.56 9.13 3.03
N LEU A 47 10.26 8.21 2.13
CA LEU A 47 10.35 6.78 2.38
C LEU A 47 10.85 6.07 1.12
N PRO A 48 11.62 4.98 1.27
CA PRO A 48 12.01 4.20 0.10
C PRO A 48 10.85 3.33 -0.38
N LEU A 49 10.39 3.58 -1.59
CA LEU A 49 9.44 2.70 -2.29
C LEU A 49 10.23 1.94 -3.33
N VAL A 50 10.26 0.62 -3.21
CA VAL A 50 11.06 -0.24 -4.08
C VAL A 50 10.19 -1.37 -4.63
N ILE A 51 10.62 -1.94 -5.75
CA ILE A 51 10.01 -3.14 -6.30
C ILE A 51 10.91 -4.32 -5.95
N GLY A 52 10.38 -5.30 -5.25
CA GLY A 52 11.14 -6.44 -4.78
C GLY A 52 10.48 -7.77 -5.09
N THR A 53 11.18 -8.83 -4.76
CA THR A 53 10.88 -10.22 -5.04
C THR A 53 10.81 -10.52 -6.54
N ARG A 54 10.75 -11.79 -6.88
CA ARG A 54 10.57 -12.23 -8.28
C ARG A 54 9.16 -11.90 -8.81
N TYR A 55 8.26 -11.50 -7.93
CA TYR A 55 6.88 -11.18 -8.28
C TYR A 55 6.66 -9.69 -8.50
N ASN A 56 7.72 -8.89 -8.39
CA ASN A 56 7.71 -7.44 -8.61
C ASN A 56 6.68 -6.72 -7.74
N ILE A 57 6.78 -6.97 -6.45
CA ILE A 57 5.89 -6.39 -5.45
C ILE A 57 6.41 -5.03 -5.00
N PRO A 58 5.58 -3.98 -4.96
CA PRO A 58 6.00 -2.71 -4.40
C PRO A 58 6.04 -2.78 -2.87
N PHE A 59 7.17 -2.39 -2.29
CA PHE A 59 7.36 -2.33 -0.85
C PHE A 59 7.68 -0.91 -0.42
N LEU A 60 6.95 -0.41 0.56
CA LEU A 60 7.28 0.83 1.25
C LEU A 60 8.04 0.47 2.52
N LEU A 61 9.30 0.86 2.58
CA LEU A 61 10.17 0.45 3.67
C LEU A 61 10.18 1.50 4.79
N ASP A 62 10.16 1.03 6.04
CA ASP A 62 10.22 1.91 7.19
C ASP A 62 11.66 2.42 7.41
N LYS A 63 12.06 3.39 6.60
CA LYS A 63 13.37 4.02 6.67
C LYS A 63 13.21 5.49 6.33
N ARG A 64 12.65 6.24 7.27
CA ARG A 64 12.34 7.65 7.07
C ARG A 64 13.58 8.47 6.76
N GLY A 65 13.44 9.39 5.83
CA GLY A 65 14.52 10.27 5.39
C GLY A 65 15.23 9.79 4.14
N LEU A 66 15.06 8.50 3.78
CA LEU A 66 15.56 7.97 2.50
C LEU A 66 14.44 7.98 1.49
N GLY A 67 14.79 7.95 0.22
CA GLY A 67 13.81 7.87 -0.86
C GLY A 67 13.16 9.20 -1.17
N HIS A 68 11.87 9.16 -1.40
CA HIS A 68 11.10 10.31 -1.88
C HIS A 68 9.81 10.47 -1.09
N ASN A 69 9.17 11.64 -1.24
CA ASN A 69 7.79 11.82 -0.85
C ASN A 69 6.95 11.00 -1.83
N ILE A 70 6.14 10.07 -1.32
CA ILE A 70 5.49 9.06 -2.13
C ILE A 70 4.13 9.56 -2.61
N LYS A 71 3.87 9.43 -3.91
CA LYS A 71 2.58 9.76 -4.52
C LYS A 71 1.65 8.56 -4.47
N GLY A 72 0.41 8.82 -4.16
CA GLY A 72 -0.59 7.77 -4.11
C GLY A 72 -2.00 8.35 -4.09
N GLU A 73 -2.93 7.53 -3.65
CA GLU A 73 -4.36 7.85 -3.64
C GLU A 73 -4.93 7.63 -2.25
N ILE A 74 -5.90 8.46 -1.88
CA ILE A 74 -6.56 8.36 -0.59
C ILE A 74 -7.99 7.84 -0.82
N TYR A 75 -8.36 6.85 -0.03
CA TYR A 75 -9.71 6.28 -0.02
C TYR A 75 -10.28 6.36 1.37
N GLU A 76 -11.59 6.62 1.45
CA GLU A 76 -12.33 6.42 2.68
C GLU A 76 -13.00 5.07 2.60
N VAL A 77 -12.76 4.22 3.60
CA VAL A 77 -13.25 2.84 3.62
C VAL A 77 -14.00 2.57 4.91
N ASP A 78 -14.94 1.62 4.85
CA ASP A 78 -15.63 1.18 6.06
C ASP A 78 -14.78 0.12 6.80
N GLU A 79 -15.25 -0.29 7.97
CA GLU A 79 -14.54 -1.27 8.79
C GLU A 79 -14.36 -2.61 8.06
N LYS A 80 -15.37 -3.01 7.29
CA LYS A 80 -15.30 -4.27 6.53
C LYS A 80 -14.20 -4.21 5.49
N MET A 81 -14.13 -3.14 4.72
CA MET A 81 -13.08 -2.96 3.73
C MET A 81 -11.70 -2.92 4.38
N PHE A 82 -11.58 -2.19 5.50
CA PHE A 82 -10.30 -2.08 6.20
C PHE A 82 -9.83 -3.44 6.70
N ALA A 83 -10.74 -4.25 7.24
CA ALA A 83 -10.42 -5.62 7.66
C ALA A 83 -9.95 -6.47 6.48
N ASN A 84 -10.58 -6.33 5.31
CA ASN A 84 -10.17 -7.05 4.11
C ASN A 84 -8.80 -6.58 3.60
N LEU A 85 -8.49 -5.30 3.71
CA LEU A 85 -7.16 -4.81 3.37
C LEU A 85 -6.10 -5.36 4.31
N ASP A 86 -6.40 -5.49 5.61
CA ASP A 86 -5.49 -6.12 6.56
C ASP A 86 -5.20 -7.57 6.18
N ILE A 87 -6.21 -8.28 5.69
CA ILE A 87 -6.03 -9.65 5.21
C ILE A 87 -5.15 -9.67 3.95
N LEU A 88 -5.44 -8.80 3.00
CA LEU A 88 -4.68 -8.70 1.76
C LEU A 88 -3.20 -8.42 2.02
N GLU A 89 -2.92 -7.53 2.97
CA GLU A 89 -1.56 -7.12 3.31
C GLU A 89 -0.90 -8.05 4.33
N ASP A 90 -1.61 -9.06 4.79
CA ASP A 90 -1.13 -9.97 5.83
C ASP A 90 -0.64 -9.21 7.07
N TYR A 91 -1.43 -8.25 7.49
CA TYR A 91 -1.19 -7.44 8.67
C TYR A 91 -1.55 -8.25 9.94
N PRO A 92 -0.77 -8.21 10.98
CA PRO A 92 0.48 -7.45 11.18
C PRO A 92 1.76 -8.27 10.90
N VAL A 93 1.64 -9.46 10.32
CA VAL A 93 2.76 -10.40 10.17
C VAL A 93 3.74 -9.95 9.11
N TYR A 94 3.23 -9.61 7.93
CA TYR A 94 4.05 -9.23 6.79
C TYR A 94 4.17 -7.70 6.67
N TYR A 95 3.04 -7.02 6.45
CA TYR A 95 2.98 -5.55 6.52
C TYR A 95 2.53 -5.12 7.89
N ASP A 96 3.08 -4.00 8.35
CA ASP A 96 2.51 -3.25 9.45
C ASP A 96 1.78 -2.05 8.86
N ARG A 97 1.11 -1.28 9.68
CA ARG A 97 0.45 -0.05 9.25
C ARG A 97 0.54 1.02 10.31
N GLU A 98 0.56 2.26 9.86
CA GLU A 98 0.60 3.41 10.76
C GLU A 98 -0.15 4.57 10.13
N ILE A 99 -0.49 5.55 10.95
CA ILE A 99 -1.09 6.80 10.49
C ILE A 99 0.02 7.77 10.13
N GLN A 100 -0.07 8.35 8.94
CA GLN A 100 0.85 9.38 8.48
C GLN A 100 0.07 10.56 7.91
N THR A 101 0.71 11.72 7.91
CA THR A 101 0.16 12.91 7.26
C THR A 101 0.39 12.84 5.77
N ILE A 102 -0.69 13.03 5.02
CA ILE A 102 -0.67 13.05 3.56
C ILE A 102 -1.13 14.42 3.09
N THR A 103 -0.40 14.99 2.15
CA THR A 103 -0.76 16.27 1.54
C THR A 103 -1.56 16.01 0.27
N LEU A 104 -2.79 16.52 0.24
CA LEU A 104 -3.65 16.47 -0.95
C LEU A 104 -3.16 17.48 -2.00
N ASN A 105 -3.61 17.32 -3.25
CA ASN A 105 -3.23 18.22 -4.34
C ASN A 105 -3.66 19.68 -4.10
N ASN A 106 -4.68 19.89 -3.27
CA ASN A 106 -5.12 21.25 -2.90
C ASN A 106 -4.35 21.83 -1.69
N ASN A 107 -3.27 21.17 -1.28
CA ASN A 107 -2.42 21.51 -0.12
C ASN A 107 -3.06 21.24 1.25
N GLU A 108 -4.25 20.69 1.32
CA GLU A 108 -4.80 20.21 2.58
C GLU A 108 -4.02 19.01 3.08
N GLN A 109 -3.86 18.89 4.38
CA GLN A 109 -3.20 17.74 5.00
C GLN A 109 -4.24 16.91 5.74
N VAL A 110 -4.17 15.59 5.55
CA VAL A 110 -5.06 14.63 6.20
C VAL A 110 -4.26 13.49 6.78
N GLN A 111 -4.80 12.88 7.82
CA GLN A 111 -4.19 11.72 8.46
C GLN A 111 -4.75 10.46 7.83
N CYS A 112 -3.87 9.59 7.35
CA CYS A 112 -4.27 8.34 6.68
C CYS A 112 -3.47 7.17 7.22
N TRP A 113 -4.12 6.00 7.27
CA TRP A 113 -3.40 4.75 7.46
C TRP A 113 -2.65 4.42 6.16
N LEU A 114 -1.46 3.85 6.32
CA LEU A 114 -0.75 3.24 5.20
C LEU A 114 -0.04 1.99 5.68
N TYR A 115 0.16 1.05 4.76
CA TYR A 115 0.86 -0.20 5.03
C TYR A 115 2.33 -0.06 4.64
N LEU A 116 3.22 -0.59 5.48
CA LEU A 116 4.65 -0.50 5.25
C LEU A 116 5.34 -1.72 5.85
N ILE A 117 6.59 -1.93 5.45
CA ILE A 117 7.41 -3.05 5.92
C ILE A 117 8.37 -2.52 6.98
N ARG A 118 8.29 -3.07 8.19
CA ARG A 118 9.18 -2.69 9.29
C ARG A 118 10.53 -3.40 9.24
N LYS A 119 10.49 -4.70 8.94
CA LYS A 119 11.69 -5.54 8.89
C LYS A 119 11.88 -6.03 7.47
N PHE A 120 13.04 -5.75 6.91
CA PHE A 120 13.34 -6.08 5.53
C PHE A 120 14.84 -6.34 5.37
N PRO A 121 15.25 -7.15 4.36
CA PRO A 121 16.67 -7.33 4.05
C PRO A 121 17.27 -6.01 3.58
N GLU A 122 18.47 -5.72 4.04
CA GLU A 122 19.15 -4.47 3.71
C GLU A 122 19.34 -4.27 2.21
N LYS A 123 19.46 -5.36 1.45
CA LYS A 123 19.63 -5.26 0.00
C LYS A 123 18.45 -4.57 -0.70
N LEU A 124 17.25 -4.54 -0.09
CA LEU A 124 16.14 -3.81 -0.66
C LEU A 124 16.42 -2.29 -0.69
N LEU A 125 17.23 -1.79 0.22
CA LEU A 125 17.62 -0.38 0.25
C LEU A 125 18.56 -0.01 -0.90
N GLN A 126 19.11 -0.98 -1.60
CA GLN A 126 20.00 -0.76 -2.74
C GLN A 126 19.26 -0.73 -4.07
N LYS A 127 17.97 -1.04 -4.06
CA LYS A 127 17.13 -0.96 -5.26
C LYS A 127 16.80 0.50 -5.57
N ASP A 128 16.37 0.76 -6.80
CA ASP A 128 15.94 2.10 -7.20
C ASP A 128 14.73 2.53 -6.39
N TYR A 129 14.75 3.76 -5.90
CA TYR A 129 13.66 4.33 -5.13
C TYR A 129 12.68 5.03 -6.06
N LEU A 130 11.40 4.68 -5.93
CA LEU A 130 10.33 5.24 -6.75
C LEU A 130 9.65 6.39 -6.03
N THR A 131 9.16 7.36 -6.79
CA THR A 131 8.23 8.39 -6.29
C THR A 131 6.80 7.89 -6.35
N ALA A 132 6.50 7.07 -7.35
CA ALA A 132 5.19 6.46 -7.56
C ALA A 132 5.36 5.08 -8.18
N TYR A 133 4.48 4.17 -7.81
CA TYR A 133 4.48 2.83 -8.38
C TYR A 133 3.55 2.75 -9.59
N HIS A 134 4.01 2.09 -10.64
CA HIS A 134 3.20 1.66 -11.77
C HIS A 134 3.63 0.27 -12.20
N ASN A 135 2.65 -0.59 -12.48
CA ASN A 135 2.94 -1.90 -13.06
C ASN A 135 3.44 -1.70 -14.49
N THR A 136 4.58 -2.31 -14.83
CA THR A 136 5.21 -2.15 -16.14
C THR A 136 5.47 -3.49 -16.79
N LYS A 137 5.71 -3.48 -18.11
CA LYS A 137 6.06 -4.70 -18.86
C LYS A 137 7.44 -5.22 -18.49
N GLU A 138 8.33 -4.34 -18.04
CA GLU A 138 9.70 -4.70 -17.64
C GLU A 138 9.73 -5.35 -16.27
N GLN A 139 8.80 -4.96 -15.39
CA GLN A 139 8.70 -5.51 -14.04
C GLN A 139 7.22 -5.83 -13.73
N PRO A 140 6.64 -6.83 -14.40
CA PRO A 140 5.22 -7.11 -14.26
C PRO A 140 4.91 -7.69 -12.87
N TYR A 141 3.91 -7.09 -12.22
CA TYR A 141 3.40 -7.61 -10.96
C TYR A 141 2.80 -8.99 -11.18
N ARG A 142 3.13 -9.93 -10.31
CA ARG A 142 2.55 -11.28 -10.34
C ARG A 142 1.54 -11.42 -9.23
N GLU A 143 0.31 -11.73 -9.60
CA GLU A 143 -0.77 -11.94 -8.64
C GLU A 143 -0.49 -13.14 -7.74
N ARG A 144 -1.11 -13.13 -6.56
CA ARG A 144 -0.90 -14.19 -5.57
C ARG A 144 -1.15 -15.57 -6.17
N SER A 145 -2.16 -15.72 -7.02
CA SER A 145 -2.50 -16.99 -7.68
C SER A 145 -1.42 -17.49 -8.64
N GLU A 146 -0.55 -16.62 -9.13
CA GLU A 146 0.54 -16.95 -10.05
C GLU A 146 1.85 -17.27 -9.34
N ARG A 147 1.89 -17.11 -8.01
CA ARG A 147 3.12 -17.27 -7.23
C ARG A 147 3.37 -18.72 -6.86
N ASP A 148 4.64 -19.06 -6.69
CA ASP A 148 5.00 -20.37 -6.18
C ASP A 148 4.57 -20.48 -4.71
N LEU A 149 3.63 -21.38 -4.44
CA LEU A 149 3.06 -21.57 -3.10
C LEU A 149 4.08 -22.14 -2.10
N ASN A 150 5.19 -22.69 -2.59
CA ASN A 150 6.25 -23.22 -1.72
C ASN A 150 7.19 -22.13 -1.22
N ILE A 151 7.10 -20.92 -1.77
CA ILE A 151 7.96 -19.79 -1.38
C ILE A 151 7.07 -18.71 -0.76
N LYS A 152 7.31 -18.43 0.52
CA LYS A 152 6.61 -17.34 1.21
C LYS A 152 7.15 -16.00 0.69
N ALA A 153 6.27 -15.01 0.58
CA ALA A 153 6.67 -13.69 0.11
C ALA A 153 7.74 -13.07 1.02
N SER A 154 7.65 -13.30 2.33
CA SER A 154 8.65 -12.82 3.28
C SER A 154 10.02 -13.44 3.05
N ASP A 155 10.07 -14.71 2.62
CA ASP A 155 11.33 -15.40 2.31
C ASP A 155 11.89 -14.92 0.96
N ASP A 156 11.01 -14.58 0.02
CA ASP A 156 11.40 -14.11 -1.31
C ASP A 156 11.85 -12.65 -1.31
N MET A 157 11.64 -11.94 -0.21
CA MET A 157 12.00 -10.53 -0.09
C MET A 157 13.50 -10.30 -0.28
N SER A 158 14.32 -11.32 -0.05
CA SER A 158 15.75 -11.25 -0.21
C SER A 158 16.23 -11.53 -1.64
N TYR A 159 15.31 -11.86 -2.56
CA TYR A 159 15.61 -12.19 -3.97
C TYR A 159 16.18 -11.02 -4.80
#